data_2e127a33714a110612888c4bfe997af9
#
_entry.id   2e127a33714a110612888c4bfe997af9
#
_cell.length_a   1.000
_cell.length_b   1.000
_cell.length_c   1.000
_cell.angle_alpha   90.00
_cell.angle_beta   90.00
_cell.angle_gamma   90.00
#
_symmetry.space_group_name_H-M   'P 1'
#
loop_
_entity.id
_entity.type
_entity.pdbx_description
1 polymer ?
#
loop_
_entity_poly.entity_id
_entity_poly.type
_entity_poly.pdbx_seq_one_letter_code
_entity_poly.pdbx_strand_id
1 'polypeptide(L)'
;MTDISLPLTFDPDSLDPEAAALMPRLASADAAVRRIALLALADLEDEAVLEPIIAALRRDLSPTVRARAADVLGAWERADTVAALCEALADPAEEVRDAAAQSLSNLKDPESGPLLAPWTEHHDPFVRQAALRGLRELRYAGALEPALAALTASEDVVRLEAVSVLGWLKNERALGPLTVTAAQDPNAAVRRAAIGALGVGAAATEQTIVVLLGALRDTAWQVREEAAATLGKLRVSSARDALIAALDDDYWQVRLQAVRALGKLRDATASAAVAALLTHAISNLRKEAALSLGELGDAASLPALQTAVTDPDPEVRKAARIALTQIEKAQ
;
A
#
# COMPACT_ATOMS: atom_id res chain seq x y z
N MET A 1 35.54 34.71 8.07
CA MET A 1 35.88 33.50 7.32
C MET A 1 35.94 32.38 8.34
N THR A 2 34.85 31.74 8.62
CA THR A 2 34.77 30.55 9.48
C THR A 2 35.15 29.35 8.60
N ASP A 3 36.27 28.77 8.95
CA ASP A 3 36.78 27.53 8.34
C ASP A 3 35.77 26.41 8.54
N ILE A 4 35.08 26.01 7.47
CA ILE A 4 34.12 24.88 7.46
C ILE A 4 34.95 23.62 7.13
N SER A 5 35.99 23.36 7.91
CA SER A 5 36.67 22.07 7.83
C SER A 5 35.82 21.07 8.64
N LEU A 6 35.13 20.21 7.95
CA LEU A 6 34.61 18.97 8.50
C LEU A 6 35.74 18.26 9.24
N PRO A 7 35.63 17.97 10.54
CA PRO A 7 36.59 17.08 11.18
C PRO A 7 36.36 15.68 10.59
N LEU A 8 37.10 15.36 9.56
CA LEU A 8 37.08 14.04 8.93
C LEU A 8 37.79 13.08 9.89
N THR A 9 37.06 12.13 10.41
CA THR A 9 37.56 11.04 11.25
C THR A 9 38.11 9.86 10.43
N PHE A 10 38.10 10.00 9.09
CA PHE A 10 38.58 8.98 8.17
C PHE A 10 40.05 9.23 7.79
N ASP A 11 40.78 8.14 7.48
CA ASP A 11 42.15 8.18 6.99
C ASP A 11 42.17 8.52 5.47
N PRO A 12 42.62 9.74 5.08
CA PRO A 12 42.67 10.12 3.67
C PRO A 12 43.57 9.19 2.81
N ASP A 13 44.51 8.52 3.44
CA ASP A 13 45.43 7.61 2.76
C ASP A 13 44.81 6.26 2.41
N SER A 14 43.59 6.00 2.92
CA SER A 14 42.80 4.79 2.60
C SER A 14 41.97 4.92 1.33
N LEU A 15 41.82 6.14 0.77
CA LEU A 15 41.00 6.38 -0.41
C LEU A 15 41.75 6.04 -1.71
N ASP A 16 40.99 5.52 -2.69
CA ASP A 16 41.45 5.47 -4.06
C ASP A 16 41.89 6.89 -4.55
N PRO A 17 42.91 7.03 -5.39
CA PRO A 17 43.37 8.31 -5.90
C PRO A 17 42.28 9.16 -6.56
N GLU A 18 41.29 8.54 -7.22
CA GLU A 18 40.16 9.25 -7.84
C GLU A 18 39.22 9.81 -6.78
N ALA A 19 38.87 9.02 -5.74
CA ALA A 19 38.11 9.48 -4.60
C ALA A 19 38.80 10.61 -3.85
N ALA A 20 40.11 10.47 -3.59
CA ALA A 20 40.92 11.50 -2.94
C ALA A 20 40.93 12.84 -3.72
N ALA A 21 40.92 12.80 -5.06
CA ALA A 21 40.85 13.98 -5.91
C ALA A 21 39.46 14.71 -5.83
N LEU A 22 38.41 14.02 -5.41
CA LEU A 22 37.06 14.59 -5.24
C LEU A 22 36.85 15.24 -3.86
N MET A 23 37.62 14.85 -2.83
CA MET A 23 37.47 15.36 -1.45
C MET A 23 37.50 16.90 -1.35
N PRO A 24 38.45 17.64 -2.04
CA PRO A 24 38.43 19.10 -1.99
C PRO A 24 37.16 19.73 -2.53
N ARG A 25 36.43 19.04 -3.44
CA ARG A 25 35.15 19.52 -3.97
C ARG A 25 34.02 19.42 -2.94
N LEU A 26 34.06 18.47 -2.01
CA LEU A 26 33.12 18.39 -0.89
C LEU A 26 33.31 19.56 0.10
N ALA A 27 34.50 20.17 0.17
CA ALA A 27 34.76 21.34 0.99
C ALA A 27 34.51 22.67 0.25
N SER A 28 34.02 22.64 -1.01
CA SER A 28 33.73 23.85 -1.79
C SER A 28 32.69 24.75 -1.07
N ALA A 29 32.86 26.06 -1.17
CA ALA A 29 31.83 27.01 -0.73
C ALA A 29 30.51 26.91 -1.53
N ASP A 30 30.61 26.47 -2.81
CA ASP A 30 29.44 26.31 -3.69
C ASP A 30 28.76 24.96 -3.44
N ALA A 31 27.48 25.01 -3.02
CA ALA A 31 26.65 23.83 -2.79
C ALA A 31 26.47 22.98 -4.07
N ALA A 32 26.44 23.60 -5.26
CA ALA A 32 26.32 22.86 -6.52
C ALA A 32 27.55 21.99 -6.77
N VAL A 33 28.73 22.52 -6.47
CA VAL A 33 29.99 21.78 -6.59
C VAL A 33 30.02 20.59 -5.61
N ARG A 34 29.62 20.81 -4.34
CA ARG A 34 29.54 19.73 -3.35
C ARG A 34 28.56 18.64 -3.75
N ARG A 35 27.39 19.03 -4.29
CA ARG A 35 26.37 18.08 -4.78
C ARG A 35 26.86 17.22 -5.94
N ILE A 36 27.62 17.83 -6.88
CA ILE A 36 28.23 17.10 -8.02
C ILE A 36 29.33 16.15 -7.51
N ALA A 37 30.09 16.57 -6.51
CA ALA A 37 31.12 15.73 -5.91
C ALA A 37 30.51 14.47 -5.23
N LEU A 38 29.38 14.59 -4.57
CA LEU A 38 28.65 13.44 -3.97
C LEU A 38 28.24 12.42 -5.04
N LEU A 39 27.76 12.86 -6.20
CA LEU A 39 27.42 11.97 -7.30
C LEU A 39 28.66 11.25 -7.84
N ALA A 40 29.74 12.01 -8.09
CA ALA A 40 30.96 11.43 -8.59
C ALA A 40 31.60 10.42 -7.61
N LEU A 41 31.48 10.67 -6.29
CA LEU A 41 31.91 9.71 -5.28
C LEU A 41 31.06 8.45 -5.27
N ALA A 42 29.75 8.61 -5.39
CA ALA A 42 28.84 7.47 -5.44
C ALA A 42 29.09 6.58 -6.68
N ASP A 43 29.41 7.19 -7.82
CA ASP A 43 29.73 6.49 -9.08
C ASP A 43 31.00 5.61 -9.00
N LEU A 44 31.86 5.83 -8.00
CA LEU A 44 33.03 4.99 -7.76
C LEU A 44 32.69 3.63 -7.15
N GLU A 45 31.51 3.48 -6.57
CA GLU A 45 31.06 2.24 -5.90
C GLU A 45 32.01 1.72 -4.81
N ASP A 46 32.85 2.62 -4.23
CA ASP A 46 33.81 2.30 -3.18
C ASP A 46 33.24 2.58 -1.80
N GLU A 47 33.23 1.57 -0.92
CA GLU A 47 32.73 1.73 0.46
C GLU A 47 33.52 2.76 1.28
N ALA A 48 34.80 3.04 0.93
CA ALA A 48 35.59 4.03 1.64
C ALA A 48 35.05 5.46 1.50
N VAL A 49 34.20 5.75 0.48
CA VAL A 49 33.56 7.07 0.31
C VAL A 49 32.32 7.27 1.14
N LEU A 50 31.79 6.22 1.80
CA LEU A 50 30.54 6.29 2.54
C LEU A 50 30.62 7.23 3.75
N GLU A 51 31.72 7.20 4.49
CA GLU A 51 31.88 8.08 5.66
C GLU A 51 31.80 9.57 5.29
N PRO A 52 32.52 10.09 4.27
CA PRO A 52 32.36 11.45 3.76
C PRO A 52 30.93 11.78 3.32
N ILE A 53 30.22 10.85 2.67
CA ILE A 53 28.84 11.07 2.21
C ILE A 53 27.89 11.13 3.41
N ILE A 54 28.05 10.24 4.40
CA ILE A 54 27.29 10.27 5.67
C ILE A 54 27.56 11.59 6.42
N ALA A 55 28.80 12.05 6.46
CA ALA A 55 29.15 13.33 7.07
C ALA A 55 28.46 14.50 6.36
N ALA A 56 28.39 14.48 5.03
CA ALA A 56 27.66 15.48 4.25
C ALA A 56 26.15 15.43 4.55
N LEU A 57 25.53 14.26 4.64
CA LEU A 57 24.10 14.11 5.03
C LEU A 57 23.83 14.74 6.39
N ARG A 58 24.67 14.48 7.38
CA ARG A 58 24.47 14.94 8.76
C ARG A 58 24.77 16.42 9.00
N ARG A 59 25.69 17.03 8.24
CA ARG A 59 26.33 18.29 8.62
C ARG A 59 26.37 19.37 7.55
N ASP A 60 26.09 19.07 6.27
CA ASP A 60 26.14 20.11 5.25
C ASP A 60 25.11 21.20 5.52
N LEU A 61 25.52 22.45 5.36
CA LEU A 61 24.66 23.61 5.59
C LEU A 61 23.51 23.71 4.58
N SER A 62 23.72 23.18 3.36
CA SER A 62 22.72 23.24 2.29
C SER A 62 21.81 22.02 2.34
N PRO A 63 20.49 22.21 2.47
CA PRO A 63 19.52 21.12 2.40
C PRO A 63 19.63 20.32 1.09
N THR A 64 19.91 21.00 -0.04
CA THR A 64 20.03 20.32 -1.34
C THR A 64 21.25 19.39 -1.42
N VAL A 65 22.30 19.66 -0.65
CA VAL A 65 23.46 18.76 -0.53
C VAL A 65 23.12 17.59 0.37
N ARG A 66 22.46 17.83 1.52
CA ARG A 66 22.00 16.76 2.43
C ARG A 66 21.02 15.83 1.73
N ALA A 67 20.04 16.38 0.99
CA ALA A 67 19.09 15.57 0.21
C ALA A 67 19.82 14.70 -0.83
N ARG A 68 20.82 15.26 -1.54
CA ARG A 68 21.61 14.48 -2.48
C ARG A 68 22.42 13.38 -1.79
N ALA A 69 22.98 13.66 -0.62
CA ALA A 69 23.66 12.65 0.18
C ALA A 69 22.69 11.50 0.60
N ALA A 70 21.47 11.84 1.00
CA ALA A 70 20.45 10.83 1.29
C ALA A 70 20.10 9.97 0.07
N ASP A 71 19.91 10.58 -1.11
CA ASP A 71 19.63 9.86 -2.35
C ASP A 71 20.74 8.84 -2.69
N VAL A 72 22.01 9.28 -2.65
CA VAL A 72 23.12 8.41 -3.06
C VAL A 72 23.38 7.30 -2.03
N LEU A 73 23.19 7.57 -0.73
CA LEU A 73 23.35 6.56 0.32
C LEU A 73 22.30 5.44 0.22
N GLY A 74 21.17 5.69 -0.42
CA GLY A 74 20.15 4.66 -0.65
C GLY A 74 20.59 3.47 -1.50
N ALA A 75 21.77 3.54 -2.14
CA ALA A 75 22.36 2.42 -2.88
C ALA A 75 23.13 1.43 -1.97
N TRP A 76 23.43 1.81 -0.72
CA TRP A 76 24.18 0.97 0.23
C TRP A 76 23.35 0.60 1.44
N GLU A 77 23.22 -0.70 1.69
CA GLU A 77 22.44 -1.25 2.83
C GLU A 77 23.36 -1.63 4.02
N ARG A 78 24.28 -0.73 4.37
CA ARG A 78 25.14 -0.88 5.55
C ARG A 78 24.45 -0.28 6.77
N ALA A 79 24.76 -0.81 7.96
CA ALA A 79 24.15 -0.35 9.20
C ALA A 79 24.37 1.15 9.48
N ASP A 80 25.54 1.69 9.16
CA ASP A 80 25.87 3.10 9.32
C ASP A 80 25.13 4.02 8.33
N THR A 81 24.97 3.58 7.07
CA THR A 81 24.19 4.31 6.06
C THR A 81 22.70 4.31 6.39
N VAL A 82 22.14 3.15 6.76
CA VAL A 82 20.74 3.03 7.17
C VAL A 82 20.47 3.88 8.42
N ALA A 83 21.35 3.85 9.42
CA ALA A 83 21.22 4.69 10.61
C ALA A 83 21.24 6.19 10.27
N ALA A 84 22.12 6.64 9.38
CA ALA A 84 22.18 8.03 8.93
C ALA A 84 20.93 8.45 8.16
N LEU A 85 20.38 7.57 7.32
CA LEU A 85 19.11 7.81 6.62
C LEU A 85 17.92 7.90 7.59
N CYS A 86 17.90 7.04 8.62
CA CYS A 86 16.89 7.12 9.66
C CYS A 86 16.95 8.45 10.44
N GLU A 87 18.14 8.92 10.81
CA GLU A 87 18.34 10.23 11.44
C GLU A 87 17.82 11.36 10.53
N ALA A 88 18.08 11.27 9.21
CA ALA A 88 17.66 12.26 8.24
C ALA A 88 16.13 12.36 8.02
N LEU A 89 15.34 11.37 8.47
CA LEU A 89 13.88 11.48 8.51
C LEU A 89 13.40 12.63 9.42
N ALA A 90 14.21 13.06 10.36
CA ALA A 90 13.93 14.18 11.26
C ALA A 90 14.64 15.48 10.85
N ASP A 91 15.20 15.57 9.65
CA ASP A 91 15.86 16.78 9.16
C ASP A 91 14.86 17.96 9.10
N PRO A 92 15.28 19.19 9.46
CA PRO A 92 14.42 20.36 9.38
C PRO A 92 13.92 20.69 7.96
N ALA A 93 14.64 20.27 6.92
CA ALA A 93 14.27 20.49 5.52
C ALA A 93 13.45 19.32 4.96
N GLU A 94 12.29 19.61 4.40
CA GLU A 94 11.36 18.63 3.83
C GLU A 94 12.03 17.79 2.72
N GLU A 95 12.77 18.43 1.82
CA GLU A 95 13.47 17.76 0.73
C GLU A 95 14.48 16.69 1.21
N VAL A 96 15.08 16.88 2.40
CA VAL A 96 15.99 15.90 2.99
C VAL A 96 15.21 14.73 3.59
N ARG A 97 14.13 15.03 4.32
CA ARG A 97 13.24 14.00 4.87
C ARG A 97 12.67 13.10 3.78
N ASP A 98 12.20 13.70 2.67
CA ASP A 98 11.63 12.96 1.54
C ASP A 98 12.67 12.08 0.85
N ALA A 99 13.88 12.59 0.61
CA ALA A 99 14.98 11.81 0.05
C ALA A 99 15.34 10.63 0.95
N ALA A 100 15.45 10.84 2.25
CA ALA A 100 15.74 9.79 3.22
C ALA A 100 14.62 8.73 3.26
N ALA A 101 13.35 9.16 3.29
CA ALA A 101 12.19 8.24 3.28
C ALA A 101 12.12 7.41 2.00
N GLN A 102 12.44 8.01 0.85
CA GLN A 102 12.50 7.30 -0.43
C GLN A 102 13.63 6.26 -0.42
N SER A 103 14.82 6.61 0.04
CA SER A 103 15.97 5.71 0.14
C SER A 103 15.68 4.53 1.07
N LEU A 104 15.10 4.79 2.25
CA LEU A 104 14.70 3.73 3.19
C LEU A 104 13.60 2.82 2.64
N SER A 105 12.73 3.32 1.76
CA SER A 105 11.71 2.50 1.09
C SER A 105 12.27 1.57 0.01
N ASN A 106 13.49 1.80 -0.44
CA ASN A 106 14.15 1.00 -1.46
C ASN A 106 15.03 -0.14 -0.89
N LEU A 107 15.21 -0.20 0.42
CA LEU A 107 15.99 -1.24 1.10
C LEU A 107 15.47 -2.64 0.76
N LYS A 108 16.39 -3.61 0.68
CA LYS A 108 16.08 -5.01 0.35
C LYS A 108 16.62 -5.99 1.40
N ASP A 109 17.64 -5.60 2.17
CA ASP A 109 18.23 -6.45 3.19
C ASP A 109 17.39 -6.43 4.47
N PRO A 110 16.79 -7.57 4.89
CA PRO A 110 16.01 -7.67 6.13
C PRO A 110 16.78 -7.25 7.40
N GLU A 111 18.13 -7.31 7.39
CA GLU A 111 18.97 -6.85 8.50
C GLU A 111 18.85 -5.34 8.76
N SER A 112 18.34 -4.57 7.81
CA SER A 112 18.00 -3.16 7.99
C SER A 112 16.75 -2.96 8.87
N GLY A 113 15.89 -3.97 9.00
CA GLY A 113 14.62 -3.88 9.74
C GLY A 113 14.79 -3.48 11.21
N PRO A 114 15.70 -4.11 12.00
CA PRO A 114 15.96 -3.72 13.38
C PRO A 114 16.43 -2.28 13.57
N LEU A 115 17.04 -1.67 12.54
CA LEU A 115 17.50 -0.28 12.55
C LEU A 115 16.33 0.71 12.32
N LEU A 116 15.35 0.31 11.51
CA LEU A 116 14.15 1.11 11.23
C LEU A 116 13.11 1.02 12.35
N ALA A 117 12.94 -0.15 12.96
CA ALA A 117 11.86 -0.42 13.90
C ALA A 117 11.74 0.61 15.03
N PRO A 118 12.81 1.09 15.70
CA PRO A 118 12.71 2.10 16.76
C PRO A 118 12.12 3.43 16.30
N TRP A 119 12.25 3.78 15.01
CA TRP A 119 11.73 5.04 14.47
C TRP A 119 10.21 5.06 14.31
N THR A 120 9.56 3.93 14.42
CA THR A 120 8.08 3.84 14.47
C THR A 120 7.48 4.46 15.73
N GLU A 121 8.30 4.70 16.78
CA GLU A 121 7.90 5.33 18.04
C GLU A 121 8.30 6.81 18.11
N HIS A 122 8.86 7.38 17.06
CA HIS A 122 9.30 8.76 17.02
C HIS A 122 8.12 9.73 17.24
N HIS A 123 8.37 10.90 17.85
CA HIS A 123 7.32 11.90 18.14
C HIS A 123 6.73 12.52 16.87
N ASP A 124 7.51 12.68 15.80
CA ASP A 124 7.06 13.22 14.51
C ASP A 124 6.29 12.17 13.71
N PRO A 125 5.04 12.44 13.29
CA PRO A 125 4.23 11.49 12.53
C PRO A 125 4.81 11.15 11.15
N PHE A 126 5.51 12.07 10.49
CA PHE A 126 6.19 11.79 9.22
C PHE A 126 7.25 10.71 9.40
N VAL A 127 8.06 10.81 10.45
CA VAL A 127 9.10 9.82 10.76
C VAL A 127 8.48 8.44 11.01
N ARG A 128 7.42 8.39 11.84
CA ARG A 128 6.70 7.13 12.11
C ARG A 128 6.15 6.49 10.84
N GLN A 129 5.51 7.31 10.00
CA GLN A 129 4.96 6.85 8.72
C GLN A 129 6.06 6.32 7.79
N ALA A 130 7.16 7.07 7.64
CA ALA A 130 8.28 6.68 6.80
C ALA A 130 8.94 5.37 7.26
N ALA A 131 9.14 5.22 8.59
CA ALA A 131 9.68 4.00 9.17
C ALA A 131 8.76 2.78 8.92
N LEU A 132 7.46 2.90 9.17
CA LEU A 132 6.48 1.85 8.89
C LEU A 132 6.45 1.47 7.40
N ARG A 133 6.52 2.46 6.49
CA ARG A 133 6.61 2.22 5.04
C ARG A 133 7.88 1.45 4.70
N GLY A 134 9.03 1.87 5.21
CA GLY A 134 10.30 1.17 5.00
C GLY A 134 10.22 -0.27 5.48
N LEU A 135 9.69 -0.53 6.67
CA LEU A 135 9.49 -1.88 7.19
C LEU A 135 8.56 -2.74 6.33
N ARG A 136 7.52 -2.14 5.75
CA ARG A 136 6.60 -2.82 4.82
C ARG A 136 7.30 -3.20 3.52
N GLU A 137 8.00 -2.25 2.88
CA GLU A 137 8.71 -2.49 1.60
C GLU A 137 9.83 -3.51 1.78
N LEU A 138 10.52 -3.45 2.92
CA LEU A 138 11.53 -4.42 3.34
C LEU A 138 10.96 -5.80 3.67
N ARG A 139 9.65 -5.89 3.86
CA ARG A 139 8.97 -7.13 4.26
C ARG A 139 9.45 -7.67 5.59
N TYR A 140 9.78 -6.78 6.51
CA TYR A 140 10.34 -7.16 7.80
C TYR A 140 9.30 -7.80 8.72
N ALA A 141 9.49 -9.08 9.07
CA ALA A 141 8.54 -9.82 9.90
C ALA A 141 8.42 -9.27 11.32
N GLY A 142 9.48 -8.63 11.85
CA GLY A 142 9.49 -7.97 13.17
C GLY A 142 8.65 -6.70 13.27
N ALA A 143 8.07 -6.23 12.15
CA ALA A 143 7.21 -5.05 12.12
C ALA A 143 5.82 -5.26 12.78
N LEU A 144 5.49 -6.48 13.22
CA LEU A 144 4.17 -6.79 13.80
C LEU A 144 3.86 -5.91 15.03
N GLU A 145 4.72 -5.91 16.03
CA GLU A 145 4.47 -5.15 17.26
C GLU A 145 4.46 -3.62 17.01
N PRO A 146 5.45 -3.06 16.28
CA PRO A 146 5.40 -1.65 15.87
C PRO A 146 4.10 -1.26 15.16
N ALA A 147 3.64 -2.10 14.21
CA ALA A 147 2.43 -1.80 13.46
C ALA A 147 1.15 -1.94 14.31
N LEU A 148 1.09 -2.92 15.23
CA LEU A 148 -0.02 -3.03 16.17
C LEU A 148 -0.12 -1.81 17.09
N ALA A 149 1.02 -1.32 17.61
CA ALA A 149 1.07 -0.11 18.43
C ALA A 149 0.62 1.14 17.63
N ALA A 150 1.04 1.24 16.38
CA ALA A 150 0.74 2.37 15.50
C ALA A 150 -0.74 2.46 15.08
N LEU A 151 -1.57 1.40 15.23
CA LEU A 151 -3.02 1.47 15.00
C LEU A 151 -3.74 2.46 15.93
N THR A 152 -3.15 2.82 17.06
CA THR A 152 -3.74 3.77 18.03
C THR A 152 -3.19 5.19 17.90
N ALA A 153 -2.37 5.46 16.87
CA ALA A 153 -1.81 6.78 16.64
C ALA A 153 -2.90 7.83 16.38
N SER A 154 -2.67 9.07 16.82
CA SER A 154 -3.59 10.19 16.58
C SER A 154 -3.74 10.51 15.10
N GLU A 155 -2.64 10.42 14.35
CA GLU A 155 -2.59 10.76 12.93
C GLU A 155 -3.05 9.58 12.04
N ASP A 156 -3.99 9.87 11.18
CA ASP A 156 -4.59 8.90 10.27
C ASP A 156 -3.57 8.31 9.27
N VAL A 157 -2.60 9.09 8.83
CA VAL A 157 -1.53 8.64 7.92
C VAL A 157 -0.66 7.56 8.55
N VAL A 158 -0.41 7.63 9.87
CA VAL A 158 0.34 6.61 10.61
C VAL A 158 -0.51 5.34 10.78
N ARG A 159 -1.79 5.49 11.16
CA ARG A 159 -2.70 4.34 11.27
C ARG A 159 -2.91 3.64 9.93
N LEU A 160 -3.01 4.40 8.84
CA LEU A 160 -3.14 3.84 7.49
C LEU A 160 -1.92 2.99 7.10
N GLU A 161 -0.72 3.49 7.39
CA GLU A 161 0.51 2.73 7.11
C GLU A 161 0.61 1.48 7.99
N ALA A 162 0.21 1.59 9.26
CA ALA A 162 0.14 0.44 10.18
C ALA A 162 -0.79 -0.66 9.64
N VAL A 163 -1.97 -0.29 9.17
CA VAL A 163 -2.90 -1.23 8.51
C VAL A 163 -2.25 -1.89 7.30
N SER A 164 -1.51 -1.12 6.50
CA SER A 164 -0.82 -1.63 5.30
C SER A 164 0.26 -2.66 5.66
N VAL A 165 1.05 -2.40 6.72
CA VAL A 165 2.04 -3.35 7.26
C VAL A 165 1.36 -4.64 7.72
N LEU A 166 0.30 -4.53 8.54
CA LEU A 166 -0.41 -5.68 9.11
C LEU A 166 -1.10 -6.52 8.03
N GLY A 167 -1.70 -5.87 7.03
CA GLY A 167 -2.32 -6.54 5.88
C GLY A 167 -1.30 -7.34 5.07
N TRP A 168 -0.08 -6.83 4.95
CA TRP A 168 1.00 -7.54 4.27
C TRP A 168 1.52 -8.73 5.12
N LEU A 169 1.74 -8.55 6.43
CA LEU A 169 2.25 -9.58 7.34
C LEU A 169 1.32 -10.79 7.47
N LYS A 170 0.02 -10.63 7.26
CA LYS A 170 -1.01 -11.68 7.34
C LYS A 170 -0.96 -12.47 8.66
N ASN A 171 -0.58 -11.81 9.74
CA ASN A 171 -0.46 -12.45 11.04
C ASN A 171 -1.82 -12.52 11.74
N GLU A 172 -2.19 -13.68 12.28
CA GLU A 172 -3.48 -13.90 12.96
C GLU A 172 -3.71 -12.95 14.14
N ARG A 173 -2.64 -12.53 14.83
CA ARG A 173 -2.72 -11.56 15.94
C ARG A 173 -3.21 -10.19 15.49
N ALA A 174 -3.09 -9.85 14.20
CA ALA A 174 -3.58 -8.60 13.66
C ALA A 174 -5.08 -8.62 13.36
N LEU A 175 -5.73 -9.79 13.26
CA LEU A 175 -7.14 -9.90 12.86
C LEU A 175 -8.07 -9.14 13.79
N GLY A 176 -7.95 -9.31 15.11
CA GLY A 176 -8.77 -8.59 16.09
C GLY A 176 -8.60 -7.06 15.99
N PRO A 177 -7.38 -6.52 16.12
CA PRO A 177 -7.10 -5.10 15.96
C PRO A 177 -7.57 -4.52 14.62
N LEU A 178 -7.32 -5.21 13.49
CA LEU A 178 -7.82 -4.78 12.18
C LEU A 178 -9.35 -4.76 12.09
N THR A 179 -10.03 -5.74 12.73
CA THR A 179 -11.50 -5.78 12.79
C THR A 179 -12.05 -4.58 13.56
N VAL A 180 -11.42 -4.19 14.67
CA VAL A 180 -11.78 -2.98 15.43
C VAL A 180 -11.54 -1.73 14.57
N THR A 181 -10.39 -1.62 13.94
CA THR A 181 -10.04 -0.49 13.06
C THR A 181 -11.04 -0.37 11.89
N ALA A 182 -11.39 -1.48 11.25
CA ALA A 182 -12.37 -1.51 10.15
C ALA A 182 -13.76 -1.00 10.58
N ALA A 183 -14.16 -1.26 11.83
CA ALA A 183 -15.47 -0.87 12.35
C ALA A 183 -15.51 0.56 12.90
N GLN A 184 -14.41 1.08 13.47
CA GLN A 184 -14.46 2.22 14.37
C GLN A 184 -13.50 3.37 14.02
N ASP A 185 -12.56 3.19 13.10
CA ASP A 185 -11.64 4.28 12.77
C ASP A 185 -12.40 5.51 12.26
N PRO A 186 -12.13 6.71 12.77
CA PRO A 186 -12.81 7.93 12.32
C PRO A 186 -12.55 8.24 10.83
N ASN A 187 -11.39 7.84 10.30
CA ASN A 187 -11.02 8.10 8.92
C ASN A 187 -11.49 6.95 7.99
N ALA A 188 -12.28 7.29 6.98
CA ALA A 188 -12.81 6.32 6.02
C ALA A 188 -11.73 5.59 5.21
N ALA A 189 -10.60 6.24 4.91
CA ALA A 189 -9.50 5.60 4.20
C ALA A 189 -8.84 4.50 5.05
N VAL A 190 -8.72 4.73 6.36
CA VAL A 190 -8.20 3.74 7.31
C VAL A 190 -9.17 2.57 7.45
N ARG A 191 -10.49 2.84 7.60
CA ARG A 191 -11.51 1.77 7.63
C ARG A 191 -11.48 0.93 6.36
N ARG A 192 -11.45 1.58 5.19
CA ARG A 192 -11.34 0.91 3.88
C ARG A 192 -10.10 0.01 3.81
N ALA A 193 -8.94 0.52 4.17
CA ALA A 193 -7.70 -0.25 4.15
C ALA A 193 -7.77 -1.46 5.09
N ALA A 194 -8.34 -1.29 6.30
CA ALA A 194 -8.51 -2.37 7.27
C ALA A 194 -9.45 -3.46 6.74
N ILE A 195 -10.56 -3.09 6.07
CA ILE A 195 -11.47 -4.04 5.39
C ILE A 195 -10.72 -4.83 4.32
N GLY A 196 -9.93 -4.17 3.48
CA GLY A 196 -9.11 -4.83 2.47
C GLY A 196 -8.08 -5.80 3.07
N ALA A 197 -7.44 -5.40 4.18
CA ALA A 197 -6.49 -6.22 4.90
C ALA A 197 -7.12 -7.49 5.50
N LEU A 198 -8.36 -7.41 6.00
CA LEU A 198 -9.12 -8.56 6.48
C LEU A 198 -9.44 -9.59 5.38
N GLY A 199 -9.44 -9.17 4.13
CA GLY A 199 -9.60 -10.05 2.96
C GLY A 199 -8.35 -10.83 2.56
N VAL A 200 -7.24 -10.69 3.29
CA VAL A 200 -5.93 -11.28 2.95
C VAL A 200 -5.48 -12.18 4.09
N GLY A 201 -5.55 -13.49 3.95
CA GLY A 201 -5.03 -14.41 4.96
C GLY A 201 -5.98 -15.54 5.30
N ALA A 202 -6.06 -15.90 6.58
CA ALA A 202 -6.87 -16.99 7.11
C ALA A 202 -8.39 -16.77 6.93
N ALA A 203 -9.17 -17.83 7.13
CA ALA A 203 -10.61 -17.77 7.07
C ALA A 203 -11.16 -16.67 8.00
N ALA A 204 -12.15 -15.94 7.50
CA ALA A 204 -12.80 -14.88 8.27
C ALA A 204 -13.46 -15.45 9.53
N THR A 205 -13.20 -14.83 10.67
CA THR A 205 -13.92 -15.15 11.92
C THR A 205 -15.36 -14.63 11.85
N GLU A 206 -16.24 -15.16 12.70
CA GLU A 206 -17.61 -14.66 12.80
C GLU A 206 -17.64 -13.15 13.07
N GLN A 207 -16.78 -12.67 13.97
CA GLN A 207 -16.63 -11.25 14.27
C GLN A 207 -16.23 -10.43 13.02
N THR A 208 -15.28 -10.92 12.24
CA THR A 208 -14.86 -10.28 11.00
C THR A 208 -16.00 -10.19 10.00
N ILE A 209 -16.79 -11.26 9.87
CA ILE A 209 -17.95 -11.28 8.97
C ILE A 209 -18.99 -10.24 9.40
N VAL A 210 -19.29 -10.13 10.69
CA VAL A 210 -20.24 -9.12 11.22
C VAL A 210 -19.78 -7.70 10.88
N VAL A 211 -18.47 -7.40 11.03
CA VAL A 211 -17.92 -6.08 10.70
C VAL A 211 -17.98 -5.82 9.20
N LEU A 212 -17.63 -6.79 8.36
CA LEU A 212 -17.70 -6.65 6.90
C LEU A 212 -19.15 -6.43 6.41
N LEU A 213 -20.12 -7.12 7.00
CA LEU A 213 -21.55 -6.89 6.71
C LEU A 213 -22.01 -5.50 7.17
N GLY A 214 -21.55 -5.03 8.32
CA GLY A 214 -21.77 -3.67 8.79
C GLY A 214 -21.19 -2.62 7.87
N ALA A 215 -20.00 -2.87 7.33
CA ALA A 215 -19.30 -1.97 6.43
C ALA A 215 -20.00 -1.77 5.07
N LEU A 216 -20.88 -2.67 4.64
CA LEU A 216 -21.76 -2.43 3.47
C LEU A 216 -22.74 -1.27 3.68
N ARG A 217 -22.86 -0.75 4.90
CA ARG A 217 -23.70 0.40 5.27
C ARG A 217 -22.89 1.60 5.73
N ASP A 218 -21.59 1.62 5.50
CA ASP A 218 -20.72 2.76 5.86
C ASP A 218 -21.17 4.03 5.13
N THR A 219 -20.98 5.17 5.77
CA THR A 219 -21.30 6.48 5.18
C THR A 219 -20.44 6.78 3.94
N ALA A 220 -19.18 6.29 3.90
CA ALA A 220 -18.28 6.45 2.78
C ALA A 220 -18.47 5.31 1.77
N TRP A 221 -18.79 5.64 0.54
CA TRP A 221 -19.03 4.66 -0.52
C TRP A 221 -17.80 3.78 -0.83
N GLN A 222 -16.58 4.33 -0.69
CA GLN A 222 -15.34 3.57 -0.88
C GLN A 222 -15.19 2.43 0.14
N VAL A 223 -15.71 2.62 1.36
CA VAL A 223 -15.72 1.59 2.40
C VAL A 223 -16.74 0.51 2.04
N ARG A 224 -17.94 0.90 1.57
CA ARG A 224 -18.98 -0.04 1.09
C ARG A 224 -18.49 -0.87 -0.10
N GLU A 225 -17.80 -0.22 -1.06
CA GLU A 225 -17.19 -0.86 -2.21
C GLU A 225 -16.19 -1.95 -1.80
N GLU A 226 -15.24 -1.59 -0.90
CA GLU A 226 -14.23 -2.51 -0.40
C GLU A 226 -14.85 -3.67 0.39
N ALA A 227 -15.91 -3.39 1.17
CA ALA A 227 -16.64 -4.42 1.92
C ALA A 227 -17.27 -5.44 0.98
N ALA A 228 -17.96 -5.00 -0.07
CA ALA A 228 -18.53 -5.89 -1.09
C ALA A 228 -17.45 -6.74 -1.77
N ALA A 229 -16.33 -6.12 -2.17
CA ALA A 229 -15.20 -6.81 -2.79
C ALA A 229 -14.61 -7.88 -1.86
N THR A 230 -14.40 -7.54 -0.58
CA THR A 230 -13.82 -8.42 0.43
C THR A 230 -14.74 -9.60 0.76
N LEU A 231 -16.05 -9.35 0.95
CA LEU A 231 -17.04 -10.41 1.17
C LEU A 231 -17.09 -11.40 0.01
N GLY A 232 -17.02 -10.91 -1.23
CA GLY A 232 -16.93 -11.74 -2.43
C GLY A 232 -15.63 -12.53 -2.52
N LYS A 233 -14.49 -11.93 -2.15
CA LYS A 233 -13.19 -12.60 -2.11
C LYS A 233 -13.16 -13.74 -1.10
N LEU A 234 -13.73 -13.52 0.08
CA LEU A 234 -13.84 -14.50 1.16
C LEU A 234 -14.97 -15.52 0.92
N ARG A 235 -15.83 -15.31 -0.09
CA ARG A 235 -16.99 -16.14 -0.40
C ARG A 235 -17.91 -16.36 0.80
N VAL A 236 -18.21 -15.28 1.52
CA VAL A 236 -19.06 -15.30 2.70
C VAL A 236 -20.52 -15.54 2.28
N SER A 237 -21.01 -16.77 2.37
CA SER A 237 -22.37 -17.15 1.93
C SER A 237 -23.48 -16.37 2.66
N SER A 238 -23.30 -16.06 3.95
CA SER A 238 -24.24 -15.25 4.74
C SER A 238 -24.34 -13.79 4.28
N ALA A 239 -23.45 -13.33 3.38
CA ALA A 239 -23.49 -11.97 2.85
C ALA A 239 -24.45 -11.79 1.66
N ARG A 240 -25.04 -12.87 1.11
CA ARG A 240 -25.91 -12.82 -0.08
C ARG A 240 -26.96 -11.72 0.00
N ASP A 241 -27.78 -11.71 1.01
CA ASP A 241 -28.92 -10.77 1.11
C ASP A 241 -28.44 -9.31 1.25
N ALA A 242 -27.35 -9.08 1.99
CA ALA A 242 -26.74 -7.77 2.13
C ALA A 242 -26.10 -7.29 0.82
N LEU A 243 -25.49 -8.19 0.04
CA LEU A 243 -24.95 -7.89 -1.28
C LEU A 243 -26.05 -7.65 -2.32
N ILE A 244 -27.18 -8.36 -2.23
CA ILE A 244 -28.37 -8.07 -3.06
C ILE A 244 -28.88 -6.66 -2.77
N ALA A 245 -28.98 -6.27 -1.49
CA ALA A 245 -29.36 -4.90 -1.13
C ALA A 245 -28.36 -3.85 -1.66
N ALA A 246 -27.07 -4.17 -1.73
CA ALA A 246 -26.05 -3.27 -2.27
C ALA A 246 -26.10 -3.10 -3.80
N LEU A 247 -26.93 -3.87 -4.52
CA LEU A 247 -27.20 -3.65 -5.96
C LEU A 247 -27.97 -2.35 -6.22
N ASP A 248 -28.63 -1.80 -5.20
CA ASP A 248 -29.37 -0.54 -5.27
C ASP A 248 -28.59 0.65 -4.65
N ASP A 249 -27.30 0.49 -4.35
CA ASP A 249 -26.46 1.58 -3.81
C ASP A 249 -26.44 2.79 -4.74
N ASP A 250 -26.39 3.99 -4.18
CA ASP A 250 -26.31 5.24 -4.98
C ASP A 250 -25.08 5.29 -5.89
N TYR A 251 -23.99 4.63 -5.50
CA TYR A 251 -22.74 4.61 -6.22
C TYR A 251 -22.58 3.35 -7.08
N TRP A 252 -22.45 3.53 -8.38
CA TRP A 252 -22.33 2.41 -9.32
C TRP A 252 -21.11 1.51 -9.07
N GLN A 253 -20.03 2.05 -8.46
CA GLN A 253 -18.85 1.28 -8.07
C GLN A 253 -19.21 0.22 -7.01
N VAL A 254 -20.03 0.59 -6.03
CA VAL A 254 -20.51 -0.35 -5.00
C VAL A 254 -21.37 -1.43 -5.64
N ARG A 255 -22.34 -1.05 -6.52
CA ARG A 255 -23.17 -2.00 -7.27
C ARG A 255 -22.31 -2.98 -8.06
N LEU A 256 -21.25 -2.48 -8.71
CA LEU A 256 -20.32 -3.30 -9.49
C LEU A 256 -19.64 -4.37 -8.63
N GLN A 257 -19.12 -3.99 -7.46
CA GLN A 257 -18.49 -4.96 -6.56
C GLN A 257 -19.50 -5.93 -5.95
N ALA A 258 -20.72 -5.47 -5.64
CA ALA A 258 -21.79 -6.34 -5.17
C ALA A 258 -22.17 -7.43 -6.19
N VAL A 259 -22.32 -7.06 -7.46
CA VAL A 259 -22.56 -8.02 -8.57
C VAL A 259 -21.44 -9.04 -8.63
N ARG A 260 -20.18 -8.60 -8.66
CA ARG A 260 -19.01 -9.49 -8.67
C ARG A 260 -18.97 -10.42 -7.47
N ALA A 261 -19.29 -9.89 -6.30
CA ALA A 261 -19.32 -10.67 -5.08
C ALA A 261 -20.38 -11.77 -5.15
N LEU A 262 -21.59 -11.46 -5.61
CA LEU A 262 -22.68 -12.43 -5.79
C LEU A 262 -22.29 -13.54 -6.76
N GLY A 263 -21.66 -13.23 -7.90
CA GLY A 263 -21.12 -14.24 -8.83
C GLY A 263 -20.15 -15.20 -8.14
N LYS A 264 -19.19 -14.66 -7.34
CA LYS A 264 -18.19 -15.45 -6.60
C LYS A 264 -18.81 -16.34 -5.51
N LEU A 265 -19.94 -15.94 -4.93
CA LEU A 265 -20.67 -16.75 -3.96
C LEU A 265 -21.30 -18.00 -4.58
N ARG A 266 -21.63 -17.99 -5.89
CA ARG A 266 -22.25 -19.08 -6.62
C ARG A 266 -23.57 -19.56 -6.00
N ASP A 267 -24.32 -18.66 -5.38
CA ASP A 267 -25.65 -18.95 -4.85
C ASP A 267 -26.70 -18.53 -5.88
N ALA A 268 -27.28 -19.53 -6.55
CA ALA A 268 -28.26 -19.33 -7.63
C ALA A 268 -29.48 -18.50 -7.21
N THR A 269 -29.78 -18.41 -5.92
CA THR A 269 -30.91 -17.61 -5.42
C THR A 269 -30.73 -16.09 -5.64
N ALA A 270 -29.51 -15.63 -5.93
CA ALA A 270 -29.22 -14.24 -6.30
C ALA A 270 -29.49 -13.91 -7.78
N SER A 271 -29.73 -14.93 -8.63
CA SER A 271 -29.79 -14.78 -10.09
C SER A 271 -30.83 -13.77 -10.56
N ALA A 272 -32.02 -13.76 -9.97
CA ALA A 272 -33.09 -12.82 -10.36
C ALA A 272 -32.67 -11.34 -10.09
N ALA A 273 -32.03 -11.08 -8.95
CA ALA A 273 -31.57 -9.73 -8.60
C ALA A 273 -30.43 -9.26 -9.53
N VAL A 274 -29.50 -10.15 -9.85
CA VAL A 274 -28.39 -9.85 -10.78
C VAL A 274 -28.92 -9.66 -12.20
N ALA A 275 -29.88 -10.48 -12.66
CA ALA A 275 -30.48 -10.37 -14.00
C ALA A 275 -31.18 -9.02 -14.25
N ALA A 276 -31.75 -8.41 -13.23
CA ALA A 276 -32.35 -7.08 -13.32
C ALA A 276 -31.34 -6.01 -13.79
N LEU A 277 -30.05 -6.18 -13.50
CA LEU A 277 -29.01 -5.25 -13.93
C LEU A 277 -28.60 -5.39 -15.42
N LEU A 278 -29.06 -6.42 -16.13
CA LEU A 278 -28.82 -6.56 -17.58
C LEU A 278 -29.46 -5.42 -18.41
N THR A 279 -30.41 -4.69 -17.85
CA THR A 279 -31.05 -3.53 -18.49
C THR A 279 -30.55 -2.18 -17.95
N HIS A 280 -29.54 -2.16 -17.10
CA HIS A 280 -29.03 -0.96 -16.48
C HIS A 280 -28.40 0.02 -17.51
N ALA A 281 -28.51 1.34 -17.28
CA ALA A 281 -27.99 2.35 -18.18
C ALA A 281 -26.45 2.24 -18.41
N ILE A 282 -25.71 1.86 -17.37
CA ILE A 282 -24.23 1.73 -17.42
C ILE A 282 -23.88 0.35 -18.00
N SER A 283 -23.22 0.35 -19.16
CA SER A 283 -22.85 -0.90 -19.88
C SER A 283 -21.90 -1.79 -19.08
N ASN A 284 -21.00 -1.18 -18.27
CA ASN A 284 -20.10 -1.96 -17.43
C ASN A 284 -20.84 -2.78 -16.35
N LEU A 285 -21.95 -2.26 -15.81
CA LEU A 285 -22.81 -3.04 -14.89
C LEU A 285 -23.54 -4.15 -15.64
N ARG A 286 -24.08 -3.91 -16.85
CA ARG A 286 -24.71 -4.95 -17.66
C ARG A 286 -23.73 -6.07 -17.99
N LYS A 287 -22.50 -5.71 -18.39
CA LYS A 287 -21.43 -6.68 -18.66
C LYS A 287 -21.13 -7.56 -17.45
N GLU A 288 -20.93 -6.92 -16.31
CA GLU A 288 -20.58 -7.65 -15.08
C GLU A 288 -21.75 -8.52 -14.59
N ALA A 289 -23.00 -8.04 -14.74
CA ALA A 289 -24.18 -8.85 -14.45
C ALA A 289 -24.22 -10.11 -15.31
N ALA A 290 -23.96 -9.99 -16.62
CA ALA A 290 -23.90 -11.15 -17.52
C ALA A 290 -22.82 -12.16 -17.07
N LEU A 291 -21.59 -11.71 -16.75
CA LEU A 291 -20.53 -12.58 -16.27
C LEU A 291 -20.90 -13.27 -14.95
N SER A 292 -21.47 -12.52 -14.00
CA SER A 292 -21.88 -13.06 -12.70
C SER A 292 -22.99 -14.07 -12.82
N LEU A 293 -23.95 -13.90 -13.75
CA LEU A 293 -24.98 -14.91 -14.04
C LEU A 293 -24.38 -16.23 -14.57
N GLY A 294 -23.32 -16.14 -15.38
CA GLY A 294 -22.57 -17.32 -15.80
C GLY A 294 -21.92 -18.05 -14.62
N GLU A 295 -21.35 -17.30 -13.65
CA GLU A 295 -20.76 -17.89 -12.43
C GLU A 295 -21.80 -18.48 -11.49
N LEU A 296 -23.01 -17.87 -11.39
CA LEU A 296 -24.15 -18.38 -10.62
C LEU A 296 -24.71 -19.70 -11.18
N GLY A 297 -24.62 -19.89 -12.50
CA GLY A 297 -24.98 -21.15 -13.15
C GLY A 297 -26.47 -21.46 -13.19
N ASP A 298 -27.35 -20.51 -12.92
CA ASP A 298 -28.79 -20.71 -12.85
C ASP A 298 -29.43 -20.69 -14.25
N ALA A 299 -30.05 -21.80 -14.65
CA ALA A 299 -30.77 -21.95 -15.92
C ALA A 299 -31.93 -20.94 -16.09
N ALA A 300 -32.51 -20.43 -15.00
CA ALA A 300 -33.55 -19.41 -15.05
C ALA A 300 -33.07 -18.09 -15.65
N SER A 301 -31.75 -17.87 -15.70
CA SER A 301 -31.10 -16.67 -16.30
C SER A 301 -30.98 -16.74 -17.83
N LEU A 302 -31.15 -17.92 -18.46
CA LEU A 302 -30.93 -18.11 -19.91
C LEU A 302 -31.75 -17.14 -20.78
N PRO A 303 -33.07 -16.91 -20.55
CA PRO A 303 -33.85 -16.00 -21.38
C PRO A 303 -33.33 -14.54 -21.33
N ALA A 304 -32.92 -14.05 -20.14
CA ALA A 304 -32.38 -12.73 -19.96
C ALA A 304 -31.01 -12.57 -20.66
N LEU A 305 -30.15 -13.59 -20.55
CA LEU A 305 -28.85 -13.61 -21.24
C LEU A 305 -29.00 -13.70 -22.77
N GLN A 306 -29.99 -14.46 -23.28
CA GLN A 306 -30.30 -14.49 -24.72
C GLN A 306 -30.69 -13.12 -25.26
N THR A 307 -31.42 -12.33 -24.49
CA THR A 307 -31.72 -10.93 -24.81
C THR A 307 -30.44 -10.07 -24.82
N ALA A 308 -29.57 -10.24 -23.84
CA ALA A 308 -28.32 -9.48 -23.70
C ALA A 308 -27.30 -9.76 -24.83
N VAL A 309 -27.44 -10.85 -25.59
CA VAL A 309 -26.62 -11.12 -26.79
C VAL A 309 -26.82 -10.06 -27.88
N THR A 310 -27.90 -9.31 -27.85
CA THR A 310 -28.20 -8.22 -28.79
C THR A 310 -27.92 -6.81 -28.22
N ASP A 311 -27.26 -6.72 -27.06
CA ASP A 311 -26.93 -5.44 -26.40
C ASP A 311 -26.18 -4.49 -27.35
N PRO A 312 -26.39 -3.17 -27.27
CA PRO A 312 -25.64 -2.20 -28.04
C PRO A 312 -24.12 -2.28 -27.80
N ASP A 313 -23.70 -2.57 -26.57
CA ASP A 313 -22.29 -2.67 -26.19
C ASP A 313 -21.72 -4.05 -26.58
N PRO A 314 -20.61 -4.10 -27.34
CA PRO A 314 -20.01 -5.36 -27.77
C PRO A 314 -19.44 -6.20 -26.62
N GLU A 315 -18.97 -5.56 -25.52
CA GLU A 315 -18.46 -6.28 -24.36
C GLU A 315 -19.60 -6.95 -23.57
N VAL A 316 -20.78 -6.34 -23.51
CA VAL A 316 -21.96 -6.97 -22.92
C VAL A 316 -22.40 -8.18 -23.75
N ARG A 317 -22.46 -8.04 -25.08
CA ARG A 317 -22.77 -9.17 -25.99
C ARG A 317 -21.81 -10.35 -25.78
N LYS A 318 -20.51 -10.05 -25.67
CA LYS A 318 -19.48 -11.06 -25.43
C LYS A 318 -19.66 -11.74 -24.09
N ALA A 319 -19.88 -10.97 -23.01
CA ALA A 319 -20.12 -11.49 -21.68
C ALA A 319 -21.36 -12.40 -21.63
N ALA A 320 -22.45 -11.99 -22.28
CA ALA A 320 -23.68 -12.79 -22.36
C ALA A 320 -23.46 -14.15 -23.05
N ARG A 321 -22.71 -14.18 -24.16
CA ARG A 321 -22.37 -15.44 -24.84
C ARG A 321 -21.52 -16.37 -23.98
N ILE A 322 -20.53 -15.81 -23.24
CA ILE A 322 -19.71 -16.57 -22.30
C ILE A 322 -20.59 -17.20 -21.22
N ALA A 323 -21.49 -16.41 -20.61
CA ALA A 323 -22.40 -16.86 -19.57
C ALA A 323 -23.35 -17.97 -20.05
N LEU A 324 -23.94 -17.83 -21.24
CA LEU A 324 -24.77 -18.86 -21.85
C LEU A 324 -24.01 -20.18 -21.96
N THR A 325 -22.79 -20.12 -22.53
CA THR A 325 -21.95 -21.32 -22.67
C THR A 325 -21.58 -21.96 -21.33
N GLN A 326 -21.35 -21.14 -20.28
CA GLN A 326 -21.04 -21.64 -18.93
C GLN A 326 -22.24 -22.38 -18.32
N ILE A 327 -23.43 -21.80 -18.41
CA ILE A 327 -24.66 -22.40 -17.86
C ILE A 327 -25.02 -23.69 -18.60
N GLU A 328 -24.95 -23.70 -19.94
CA GLU A 328 -25.25 -24.89 -20.76
C GLU A 328 -24.30 -26.08 -20.48
N LYS A 329 -23.03 -25.79 -20.17
CA LYS A 329 -22.04 -26.83 -19.83
C LYS A 329 -22.19 -27.37 -18.41
N ALA A 330 -22.87 -26.65 -17.54
CA ALA A 330 -23.08 -27.03 -16.14
C ALA A 330 -24.33 -27.91 -15.94
N GLN A 331 -25.20 -27.99 -16.95
CA GLN A 331 -26.37 -28.88 -17.01
C GLN A 331 -25.97 -30.26 -17.52
#